data_8615cc89f6c33cc272a4cd7e61a33616
#
_entry.id   8615cc89f6c33cc272a4cd7e61a33616
#
_cell.length_a   1.000
_cell.length_b   1.000
_cell.length_c   1.000
_cell.angle_alpha   90.00
_cell.angle_beta   90.00
_cell.angle_gamma   90.00
#
_symmetry.space_group_name_H-M   'P 1'
#
loop_
_entity.id
_entity.type
_entity.pdbx_description
1 polymer ?
#
loop_
_entity_poly.entity_id
_entity_poly.type
_entity_poly.pdbx_seq_one_letter_code
_entity_poly.pdbx_strand_id
1 'polypeptide(L)'
;MSAPGFLKTKKGQLIAACSLLVMSQIFLFSFFGKKFFSNMPNEKNIAAAKAENKKLKEQYKSVAKELREEEEIKKKYNDFAANSWVASHDGDVQTLLRQRVSHIAAKQQFRLNNIGAVRTGRINEEFFYAEIDISGNGEIGDVMKLLAALSQGEPAVAWRRLQMHPDNRYRPVTGVGAANLASRLNELPPTRLNFYGALRVIVYDGPLSAKQLQLKRPNWREAVRLQAQERRPLRNVPTAQKQELKEEKAQ
;
A
#
# COMPACT_ATOMS: atom_id res chain seq x y z
N MET A 1 -36.64 88.19 -28.87
CA MET A 1 -37.69 87.25 -28.45
C MET A 1 -37.89 87.38 -26.95
N SER A 2 -38.95 88.02 -26.46
CA SER A 2 -39.18 88.25 -25.06
C SER A 2 -39.71 86.95 -24.41
N ALA A 3 -39.08 86.50 -23.32
CA ALA A 3 -39.56 85.33 -22.56
C ALA A 3 -41.01 85.54 -22.12
N PRO A 4 -41.86 84.50 -22.26
CA PRO A 4 -43.26 84.62 -21.89
C PRO A 4 -43.36 84.95 -20.40
N GLY A 5 -44.27 85.91 -20.08
CA GLY A 5 -44.42 86.52 -18.73
C GLY A 5 -44.65 85.55 -17.57
N PHE A 6 -45.00 84.26 -17.89
CA PHE A 6 -45.16 83.17 -16.91
C PHE A 6 -43.84 82.77 -16.26
N LEU A 7 -42.71 82.89 -16.98
CA LEU A 7 -41.38 82.56 -16.42
C LEU A 7 -40.81 83.58 -15.45
N LYS A 8 -41.45 84.73 -15.35
CA LYS A 8 -41.04 85.83 -14.39
C LYS A 8 -41.57 85.58 -12.97
N THR A 9 -42.52 84.72 -12.78
CA THR A 9 -43.05 84.41 -11.43
C THR A 9 -42.32 83.23 -10.81
N LYS A 10 -42.07 83.29 -9.44
CA LYS A 10 -41.42 82.17 -8.74
C LYS A 10 -42.14 80.84 -8.94
N LYS A 11 -43.47 80.83 -9.04
CA LYS A 11 -44.28 79.64 -9.35
C LYS A 11 -44.05 79.12 -10.76
N GLY A 12 -43.94 80.01 -11.75
CA GLY A 12 -43.66 79.64 -13.10
C GLY A 12 -42.28 79.04 -13.30
N GLN A 13 -41.26 79.54 -12.61
CA GLN A 13 -39.91 78.98 -12.58
C GLN A 13 -39.84 77.58 -11.97
N LEU A 14 -40.64 77.40 -10.89
CA LEU A 14 -40.67 76.07 -10.23
C LEU A 14 -41.39 75.03 -11.07
N ILE A 15 -42.46 75.37 -11.79
CA ILE A 15 -43.13 74.50 -12.75
C ILE A 15 -42.23 74.17 -13.93
N ALA A 16 -41.53 75.19 -14.44
CA ALA A 16 -40.56 74.94 -15.54
C ALA A 16 -39.40 74.08 -15.11
N ALA A 17 -38.85 74.24 -13.91
CA ALA A 17 -37.80 73.35 -13.38
C ALA A 17 -38.29 71.94 -13.14
N CYS A 18 -39.51 71.78 -12.60
CA CYS A 18 -40.06 70.40 -12.48
C CYS A 18 -40.37 69.75 -13.81
N SER A 19 -40.86 70.47 -14.81
CA SER A 19 -41.06 69.88 -16.15
C SER A 19 -39.79 69.54 -16.85
N LEU A 20 -38.71 70.32 -16.68
CA LEU A 20 -37.38 69.98 -17.18
C LEU A 20 -36.79 68.70 -16.53
N LEU A 21 -36.97 68.54 -15.22
CA LEU A 21 -36.57 67.34 -14.47
C LEU A 21 -37.32 66.12 -14.94
N VAL A 22 -38.65 66.22 -15.12
CA VAL A 22 -39.44 65.07 -15.63
C VAL A 22 -39.02 64.73 -17.07
N MET A 23 -38.87 65.74 -17.91
CA MET A 23 -38.37 65.51 -19.30
C MET A 23 -36.98 64.88 -19.33
N SER A 24 -36.05 65.32 -18.45
CA SER A 24 -34.72 64.73 -18.37
C SER A 24 -34.76 63.27 -17.87
N GLN A 25 -35.64 62.96 -16.93
CA GLN A 25 -35.84 61.60 -16.49
C GLN A 25 -36.43 60.71 -17.58
N ILE A 26 -37.42 61.18 -18.32
CA ILE A 26 -37.99 60.47 -19.49
C ILE A 26 -36.93 60.25 -20.57
N PHE A 27 -36.11 61.27 -20.82
CA PHE A 27 -35.01 61.15 -21.81
C PHE A 27 -33.93 60.15 -21.36
N LEU A 28 -33.51 60.22 -20.11
CA LEU A 28 -32.59 59.27 -19.52
C LEU A 28 -33.14 57.85 -19.56
N PHE A 29 -34.42 57.68 -19.19
CA PHE A 29 -35.07 56.38 -19.21
C PHE A 29 -35.25 55.87 -20.67
N SER A 30 -35.52 56.74 -21.64
CA SER A 30 -35.69 56.36 -23.04
C SER A 30 -34.33 56.01 -23.71
N PHE A 31 -33.25 56.69 -23.33
CA PHE A 31 -31.94 56.51 -23.93
C PHE A 31 -31.12 55.43 -23.25
N PHE A 32 -31.16 55.37 -21.91
CA PHE A 32 -30.39 54.37 -21.15
C PHE A 32 -31.23 53.16 -20.80
N GLY A 33 -32.56 53.30 -20.66
CA GLY A 33 -33.43 52.17 -20.32
C GLY A 33 -33.42 51.08 -21.38
N LYS A 34 -33.43 51.41 -22.64
CA LYS A 34 -33.35 50.42 -23.75
C LYS A 34 -32.05 49.63 -23.70
N LYS A 35 -30.91 50.28 -23.43
CA LYS A 35 -29.61 49.60 -23.31
C LYS A 35 -29.53 48.78 -22.01
N PHE A 36 -30.13 49.26 -20.92
CA PHE A 36 -30.11 48.56 -19.64
C PHE A 36 -31.01 47.32 -19.65
N PHE A 37 -32.22 47.44 -20.24
CA PHE A 37 -33.16 46.33 -20.34
C PHE A 37 -32.78 45.31 -21.45
N SER A 38 -32.04 45.71 -22.51
CA SER A 38 -31.55 44.80 -23.52
C SER A 38 -30.42 43.91 -22.98
N ASN A 39 -29.70 44.36 -21.94
CA ASN A 39 -28.66 43.59 -21.27
C ASN A 39 -29.17 42.82 -20.04
N MET A 40 -30.44 42.90 -19.70
CA MET A 40 -30.98 42.00 -18.68
C MET A 40 -30.92 40.54 -19.21
N PRO A 41 -30.28 39.64 -18.49
CA PRO A 41 -30.17 38.26 -18.91
C PRO A 41 -31.59 37.70 -19.04
N ASN A 42 -31.95 37.33 -20.26
CA ASN A 42 -33.21 36.70 -20.57
C ASN A 42 -33.35 35.43 -19.72
N GLU A 43 -34.50 35.07 -19.20
CA GLU A 43 -34.72 33.86 -18.38
C GLU A 43 -34.13 32.60 -19.02
N LYS A 44 -34.18 32.52 -20.34
CA LYS A 44 -33.52 31.43 -21.12
C LYS A 44 -32.00 31.41 -20.94
N ASN A 45 -31.36 32.57 -20.91
CA ASN A 45 -29.90 32.70 -20.72
C ASN A 45 -29.51 32.35 -19.28
N ILE A 46 -30.34 32.70 -18.32
CA ILE A 46 -30.16 32.34 -16.90
C ILE A 46 -30.30 30.82 -16.71
N ALA A 47 -31.30 30.23 -17.34
CA ALA A 47 -31.52 28.78 -17.29
C ALA A 47 -30.36 28.01 -17.96
N ALA A 48 -29.88 28.48 -19.11
CA ALA A 48 -28.73 27.91 -19.80
C ALA A 48 -27.44 28.01 -18.96
N ALA A 49 -27.16 29.18 -18.38
CA ALA A 49 -26.01 29.37 -17.49
C ALA A 49 -26.08 28.51 -16.21
N LYS A 50 -27.28 28.34 -15.65
CA LYS A 50 -27.48 27.42 -14.50
C LYS A 50 -27.23 25.96 -14.89
N ALA A 51 -27.68 25.53 -16.09
CA ALA A 51 -27.45 24.20 -16.58
C ALA A 51 -25.96 23.93 -16.86
N GLU A 52 -25.26 24.91 -17.43
CA GLU A 52 -23.83 24.84 -17.66
C GLU A 52 -23.02 24.82 -16.34
N ASN A 53 -23.37 25.66 -15.38
CA ASN A 53 -22.79 25.63 -14.05
C ASN A 53 -23.00 24.29 -13.33
N LYS A 54 -24.17 23.67 -13.53
CA LYS A 54 -24.43 22.34 -12.97
C LYS A 54 -23.53 21.29 -13.61
N LYS A 55 -23.39 21.30 -14.94
CA LYS A 55 -22.48 20.39 -15.67
C LYS A 55 -21.02 20.58 -15.23
N LEU A 56 -20.56 21.85 -15.13
CA LEU A 56 -19.22 22.16 -14.65
C LEU A 56 -18.99 21.66 -13.22
N LYS A 57 -19.96 21.84 -12.33
CA LYS A 57 -19.85 21.31 -10.95
C LYS A 57 -19.79 19.79 -10.91
N GLU A 58 -20.52 19.10 -11.79
CA GLU A 58 -20.46 17.64 -11.89
C GLU A 58 -19.09 17.19 -12.45
N GLN A 59 -18.57 17.87 -13.46
CA GLN A 59 -17.22 17.63 -13.99
C GLN A 59 -16.13 17.90 -12.95
N TYR A 60 -16.22 18.99 -12.20
CA TYR A 60 -15.29 19.26 -11.09
C TYR A 60 -15.32 18.17 -10.03
N LYS A 61 -16.51 17.65 -9.71
CA LYS A 61 -16.63 16.54 -8.75
C LYS A 61 -15.99 15.25 -9.26
N SER A 62 -16.19 14.93 -10.54
CA SER A 62 -15.57 13.72 -11.13
C SER A 62 -14.05 13.84 -11.17
N VAL A 63 -13.52 14.96 -11.64
CA VAL A 63 -12.06 15.22 -11.68
C VAL A 63 -11.45 15.23 -10.27
N ALA A 64 -12.14 15.84 -9.30
CA ALA A 64 -11.67 15.84 -7.92
C ALA A 64 -11.66 14.43 -7.30
N LYS A 65 -12.59 13.56 -7.72
CA LYS A 65 -12.61 12.17 -7.30
C LYS A 65 -11.46 11.40 -7.94
N GLU A 66 -11.25 11.56 -9.24
CA GLU A 66 -10.14 10.93 -9.97
C GLU A 66 -8.76 11.33 -9.40
N LEU A 67 -8.57 12.61 -9.08
CA LEU A 67 -7.33 13.10 -8.44
C LEU A 67 -7.08 12.44 -7.08
N ARG A 68 -8.13 12.28 -6.26
CA ARG A 68 -8.00 11.60 -4.96
C ARG A 68 -7.64 10.12 -5.14
N GLU A 69 -8.29 9.45 -6.09
CA GLU A 69 -7.99 8.05 -6.41
C GLU A 69 -6.53 7.92 -6.91
N GLU A 70 -6.07 8.85 -7.74
CA GLU A 70 -4.68 8.88 -8.20
C GLU A 70 -3.68 9.10 -7.05
N GLU A 71 -3.98 10.00 -6.12
CA GLU A 71 -3.15 10.24 -4.94
C GLU A 71 -3.11 9.00 -4.03
N GLU A 72 -4.25 8.33 -3.83
CA GLU A 72 -4.29 7.08 -3.07
C GLU A 72 -3.49 5.96 -3.74
N ILE A 73 -3.60 5.84 -5.06
CA ILE A 73 -2.82 4.86 -5.83
C ILE A 73 -1.33 5.17 -5.71
N LYS A 74 -0.93 6.43 -5.89
CA LYS A 74 0.47 6.87 -5.71
C LYS A 74 0.99 6.58 -4.31
N LYS A 75 0.17 6.82 -3.29
CA LYS A 75 0.54 6.51 -1.91
C LYS A 75 0.75 5.01 -1.72
N LYS A 76 -0.21 4.19 -2.14
CA LYS A 76 -0.11 2.71 -2.06
C LYS A 76 1.10 2.19 -2.83
N TYR A 77 1.38 2.76 -4.01
CA TYR A 77 2.56 2.42 -4.80
C TYR A 77 3.86 2.76 -4.07
N ASN A 78 3.96 3.96 -3.50
CA ASN A 78 5.14 4.37 -2.74
C ASN A 78 5.32 3.53 -1.48
N ASP A 79 4.24 3.21 -0.77
CA ASP A 79 4.28 2.34 0.42
C ASP A 79 4.71 0.92 0.02
N PHE A 80 4.21 0.42 -1.10
CA PHE A 80 4.60 -0.89 -1.62
C PHE A 80 6.08 -0.91 -2.05
N ALA A 81 6.54 0.10 -2.78
CA ALA A 81 7.95 0.20 -3.18
C ALA A 81 8.87 0.34 -1.96
N ALA A 82 8.44 1.10 -0.93
CA ALA A 82 9.20 1.27 0.30
C ALA A 82 9.35 -0.04 1.09
N ASN A 83 8.35 -0.91 1.06
CA ASN A 83 8.32 -2.20 1.75
C ASN A 83 8.85 -3.36 0.89
N SER A 84 9.10 -3.12 -0.40
CA SER A 84 9.69 -4.11 -1.29
C SER A 84 11.20 -4.22 -1.09
N TRP A 85 11.77 -5.33 -1.50
CA TRP A 85 13.21 -5.47 -1.60
C TRP A 85 13.75 -4.52 -2.67
N VAL A 86 14.87 -3.86 -2.43
CA VAL A 86 15.48 -2.92 -3.39
C VAL A 86 16.79 -3.50 -3.87
N ALA A 87 16.84 -3.88 -5.15
CA ALA A 87 18.01 -4.53 -5.74
C ALA A 87 19.30 -3.71 -5.60
N SER A 88 19.22 -2.39 -5.81
CA SER A 88 20.39 -1.50 -5.73
C SER A 88 20.91 -1.30 -4.31
N HIS A 89 20.06 -1.44 -3.28
CA HIS A 89 20.40 -1.17 -1.89
C HIS A 89 20.64 -2.45 -1.08
N ASP A 90 19.73 -3.42 -1.20
CA ASP A 90 19.70 -4.59 -0.32
C ASP A 90 20.61 -5.72 -0.82
N GLY A 91 21.05 -5.66 -2.08
CA GLY A 91 21.99 -6.57 -2.70
C GLY A 91 21.35 -7.75 -3.44
N ASP A 92 22.12 -8.81 -3.66
CA ASP A 92 21.66 -9.96 -4.43
C ASP A 92 20.50 -10.69 -3.75
N VAL A 93 19.32 -10.50 -4.31
CA VAL A 93 18.06 -11.03 -3.80
C VAL A 93 18.04 -12.55 -3.76
N GLN A 94 18.75 -13.22 -4.69
CA GLN A 94 18.76 -14.67 -4.75
C GLN A 94 19.46 -15.26 -3.52
N THR A 95 20.64 -14.77 -3.23
CA THR A 95 21.42 -15.17 -2.05
C THR A 95 20.69 -14.85 -0.75
N LEU A 96 20.14 -13.64 -0.65
CA LEU A 96 19.50 -13.18 0.57
C LEU A 96 18.18 -13.92 0.84
N LEU A 97 17.37 -14.19 -0.17
CA LEU A 97 16.13 -14.95 0.00
C LEU A 97 16.42 -16.37 0.51
N ARG A 98 17.44 -17.03 -0.07
CA ARG A 98 17.89 -18.36 0.36
C ARG A 98 18.40 -18.34 1.80
N GLN A 99 19.22 -17.35 2.15
CA GLN A 99 19.73 -17.19 3.50
C GLN A 99 18.59 -16.94 4.51
N ARG A 100 17.62 -16.09 4.16
CA ARG A 100 16.45 -15.84 5.01
C ARG A 100 15.64 -17.08 5.29
N VAL A 101 15.33 -17.85 4.25
CA VAL A 101 14.59 -19.13 4.40
C VAL A 101 15.35 -20.09 5.31
N SER A 102 16.64 -20.29 5.05
CA SER A 102 17.50 -21.15 5.87
C SER A 102 17.60 -20.69 7.31
N HIS A 103 17.71 -19.37 7.52
CA HIS A 103 17.80 -18.79 8.84
C HIS A 103 16.50 -18.97 9.64
N ILE A 104 15.35 -18.69 9.04
CA ILE A 104 14.04 -18.85 9.70
C ILE A 104 13.81 -20.32 10.04
N ALA A 105 14.11 -21.24 9.12
CA ALA A 105 14.01 -22.67 9.35
C ALA A 105 14.88 -23.11 10.53
N ALA A 106 16.12 -22.65 10.57
CA ALA A 106 17.04 -22.94 11.65
C ALA A 106 16.59 -22.34 13.01
N LYS A 107 16.01 -21.13 13.01
CA LYS A 107 15.46 -20.49 14.21
C LYS A 107 14.27 -21.27 14.77
N GLN A 108 13.43 -21.82 13.90
CA GLN A 108 12.31 -22.68 14.27
C GLN A 108 12.73 -24.14 14.54
N GLN A 109 14.03 -24.44 14.48
CA GLN A 109 14.59 -25.79 14.63
C GLN A 109 13.97 -26.78 13.61
N PHE A 110 13.48 -26.25 12.48
CA PHE A 110 12.84 -27.03 11.45
C PHE A 110 13.84 -27.41 10.35
N ARG A 111 13.88 -28.70 10.00
CA ARG A 111 14.73 -29.19 8.91
C ARG A 111 13.96 -29.19 7.59
N LEU A 112 14.36 -28.32 6.68
CA LEU A 112 13.87 -28.37 5.31
C LEU A 112 14.50 -29.53 4.55
N ASN A 113 13.70 -30.24 3.76
CA ASN A 113 14.18 -31.33 2.91
C ASN A 113 14.88 -30.79 1.68
N ASN A 114 14.35 -29.71 1.11
CA ASN A 114 14.92 -29.06 -0.05
C ASN A 114 14.70 -27.55 -0.02
N ILE A 115 15.71 -26.83 -0.47
CA ILE A 115 15.68 -25.40 -0.79
C ILE A 115 16.15 -25.29 -2.23
N GLY A 116 15.20 -25.07 -3.15
CA GLY A 116 15.46 -25.01 -4.59
C GLY A 116 16.31 -23.82 -5.02
N ALA A 117 16.57 -23.76 -6.31
CA ALA A 117 17.18 -22.58 -6.91
C ALA A 117 16.19 -21.41 -6.93
N VAL A 118 16.70 -20.20 -6.75
CA VAL A 118 15.88 -18.99 -6.87
C VAL A 118 15.68 -18.68 -8.34
N ARG A 119 14.43 -18.49 -8.73
CA ARG A 119 14.03 -18.07 -10.06
C ARG A 119 13.60 -16.62 -10.00
N THR A 120 13.99 -15.84 -10.98
CA THR A 120 13.57 -14.44 -11.11
C THR A 120 12.75 -14.26 -12.37
N GLY A 121 11.80 -13.33 -12.33
CA GLY A 121 11.03 -12.96 -13.50
C GLY A 121 10.56 -11.52 -13.39
N ARG A 122 10.46 -10.83 -14.53
CA ARG A 122 10.07 -9.43 -14.59
C ARG A 122 8.56 -9.30 -14.51
N ILE A 123 8.08 -8.31 -13.74
CA ILE A 123 6.67 -7.96 -13.63
C ILE A 123 6.39 -6.76 -14.56
N ASN A 124 7.22 -5.73 -14.43
CA ASN A 124 7.20 -4.53 -15.27
C ASN A 124 8.62 -3.91 -15.32
N GLU A 125 8.74 -2.67 -15.77
CA GLU A 125 10.04 -1.98 -15.89
C GLU A 125 10.73 -1.76 -14.56
N GLU A 126 9.97 -1.58 -13.47
CA GLU A 126 10.49 -1.23 -12.15
C GLU A 126 10.43 -2.38 -11.14
N PHE A 127 9.65 -3.42 -11.41
CA PHE A 127 9.50 -4.54 -10.51
C PHE A 127 9.84 -5.87 -11.17
N PHE A 128 10.54 -6.69 -10.42
CA PHE A 128 10.68 -8.12 -10.71
C PHE A 128 10.36 -8.93 -9.45
N TYR A 129 10.22 -10.23 -9.61
CA TYR A 129 10.06 -11.12 -8.48
C TYR A 129 11.22 -12.10 -8.39
N ALA A 130 11.52 -12.52 -7.18
CA ALA A 130 12.35 -13.69 -6.91
C ALA A 130 11.49 -14.74 -6.23
N GLU A 131 11.60 -15.98 -6.69
CA GLU A 131 10.80 -17.11 -6.22
C GLU A 131 11.72 -18.29 -5.88
N ILE A 132 11.45 -18.92 -4.74
CA ILE A 132 12.19 -20.10 -4.27
C ILE A 132 11.23 -21.22 -3.92
N ASP A 133 11.50 -22.41 -4.40
CA ASP A 133 10.77 -23.60 -4.00
C ASP A 133 11.37 -24.17 -2.72
N ILE A 134 10.51 -24.49 -1.76
CA ILE A 134 10.92 -25.14 -0.52
C ILE A 134 10.04 -26.34 -0.22
N SER A 135 10.60 -27.34 0.40
CA SER A 135 9.85 -28.48 0.89
C SER A 135 10.37 -28.96 2.23
N GLY A 136 9.49 -29.55 3.01
CA GLY A 136 9.83 -30.07 4.32
C GLY A 136 8.82 -31.09 4.82
N ASN A 137 9.21 -31.79 5.89
CA ASN A 137 8.38 -32.74 6.59
C ASN A 137 8.52 -32.50 8.09
N GLY A 138 7.41 -32.47 8.78
CA GLY A 138 7.40 -32.27 10.23
C GLY A 138 6.04 -32.44 10.85
N GLU A 139 5.95 -32.23 12.15
CA GLU A 139 4.68 -32.15 12.85
C GLU A 139 3.88 -30.96 12.40
N ILE A 140 2.56 -31.07 12.37
CA ILE A 140 1.67 -30.02 11.88
C ILE A 140 1.94 -28.68 12.60
N GLY A 141 2.14 -28.72 13.92
CA GLY A 141 2.42 -27.52 14.72
C GLY A 141 3.71 -26.82 14.31
N ASP A 142 4.76 -27.57 14.02
CA ASP A 142 6.06 -27.00 13.65
C ASP A 142 6.06 -26.53 12.20
N VAL A 143 5.36 -27.24 11.29
CA VAL A 143 5.12 -26.75 9.93
C VAL A 143 4.37 -25.41 9.97
N MET A 144 3.29 -25.29 10.75
CA MET A 144 2.50 -24.06 10.87
C MET A 144 3.33 -22.90 11.45
N LYS A 145 4.16 -23.15 12.48
CA LYS A 145 5.09 -22.15 13.02
C LYS A 145 6.08 -21.67 11.98
N LEU A 146 6.65 -22.59 11.20
CA LEU A 146 7.57 -22.23 10.10
C LEU A 146 6.88 -21.39 9.05
N LEU A 147 5.70 -21.80 8.57
CA LEU A 147 4.95 -21.08 7.56
C LEU A 147 4.57 -19.66 8.03
N ALA A 148 4.11 -19.53 9.27
CA ALA A 148 3.82 -18.24 9.88
C ALA A 148 5.08 -17.36 9.97
N ALA A 149 6.20 -17.92 10.43
CA ALA A 149 7.47 -17.18 10.54
C ALA A 149 8.03 -16.75 9.17
N LEU A 150 7.82 -17.55 8.12
CA LEU A 150 8.20 -17.20 6.75
C LEU A 150 7.32 -16.09 6.17
N SER A 151 6.04 -16.05 6.53
CA SER A 151 5.10 -15.03 6.06
C SER A 151 5.23 -13.71 6.83
N GLN A 152 5.81 -13.74 8.04
CA GLN A 152 6.03 -12.56 8.88
C GLN A 152 7.36 -11.89 8.55
N GLY A 153 7.37 -10.57 8.68
CA GLY A 153 8.58 -9.77 8.56
C GLY A 153 8.74 -9.08 7.20
N GLU A 154 9.63 -8.11 7.21
CA GLU A 154 9.96 -7.27 6.07
C GLU A 154 11.25 -7.76 5.39
N PRO A 155 11.32 -7.69 4.06
CA PRO A 155 10.26 -7.40 3.11
C PRO A 155 9.19 -8.49 3.06
N ALA A 156 7.98 -8.12 2.67
CA ALA A 156 6.85 -9.05 2.59
C ALA A 156 7.15 -10.20 1.63
N VAL A 157 6.90 -11.40 2.08
CA VAL A 157 7.04 -12.62 1.28
C VAL A 157 5.67 -13.26 1.15
N ALA A 158 5.30 -13.62 -0.06
CA ALA A 158 4.03 -14.24 -0.36
C ALA A 158 4.19 -15.68 -0.82
N TRP A 159 3.23 -16.51 -0.49
CA TRP A 159 3.13 -17.87 -1.04
C TRP A 159 2.46 -17.80 -2.40
N ARG A 160 3.18 -18.16 -3.45
CA ARG A 160 2.58 -18.38 -4.77
C ARG A 160 1.79 -19.67 -4.81
N ARG A 161 2.34 -20.70 -4.21
CA ARG A 161 1.75 -22.02 -4.11
C ARG A 161 2.17 -22.65 -2.79
N LEU A 162 1.22 -23.25 -2.11
CA LEU A 162 1.48 -24.04 -0.92
C LEU A 162 0.59 -25.29 -0.99
N GLN A 163 1.22 -26.45 -0.89
CA GLN A 163 0.57 -27.75 -0.87
C GLN A 163 1.01 -28.48 0.39
N MET A 164 0.07 -29.05 1.09
CA MET A 164 0.31 -29.82 2.30
C MET A 164 -0.39 -31.16 2.18
N HIS A 165 0.32 -32.20 2.44
CA HIS A 165 -0.18 -33.56 2.37
C HIS A 165 0.19 -34.31 3.66
N PRO A 166 -0.71 -35.16 4.21
CA PRO A 166 -0.35 -36.06 5.29
C PRO A 166 0.81 -36.95 4.90
N ASP A 167 1.74 -37.19 5.81
CA ASP A 167 2.79 -38.17 5.60
C ASP A 167 2.23 -39.58 5.76
N ASN A 168 1.92 -40.21 4.63
CA ASN A 168 1.31 -41.54 4.58
C ASN A 168 2.19 -42.66 5.17
N ARG A 169 3.48 -42.39 5.40
CA ARG A 169 4.39 -43.36 6.02
C ARG A 169 4.04 -43.68 7.47
N TYR A 170 3.25 -42.78 8.11
CA TYR A 170 2.74 -42.93 9.47
C TYR A 170 1.26 -43.34 9.53
N ARG A 171 0.70 -43.87 8.44
CA ARG A 171 -0.61 -44.53 8.53
C ARG A 171 -0.47 -45.76 9.42
N PRO A 172 -1.25 -45.89 10.50
CA PRO A 172 -1.30 -47.15 11.22
C PRO A 172 -1.72 -48.21 10.24
N VAL A 173 -0.94 -49.30 10.20
CA VAL A 173 -1.26 -50.46 9.37
C VAL A 173 -2.62 -50.98 9.82
N THR A 174 -3.65 -50.66 9.03
CA THR A 174 -5.03 -51.11 9.25
C THR A 174 -5.07 -52.60 8.87
N GLY A 175 -4.65 -53.47 9.77
CA GLY A 175 -4.57 -54.89 9.49
C GLY A 175 -4.70 -55.79 10.70
N VAL A 176 -5.07 -55.26 11.86
CA VAL A 176 -5.27 -56.09 13.10
C VAL A 176 -6.62 -55.79 13.70
N GLY A 177 -7.38 -56.80 13.95
CA GLY A 177 -8.80 -56.84 14.23
C GLY A 177 -9.36 -55.80 15.21
N ALA A 178 -10.65 -55.55 15.07
CA ALA A 178 -11.47 -54.52 15.69
C ALA A 178 -11.43 -54.43 17.23
N ALA A 179 -10.84 -55.37 17.93
CA ALA A 179 -10.79 -55.40 19.39
C ALA A 179 -9.78 -54.41 20.00
N ASN A 180 -8.84 -53.86 19.23
CA ASN A 180 -7.85 -52.92 19.72
C ASN A 180 -8.03 -51.47 19.24
N LEU A 181 -9.19 -51.13 18.65
CA LEU A 181 -9.43 -49.79 18.11
C LEU A 181 -9.57 -48.75 19.24
N ALA A 182 -10.18 -49.09 20.39
CA ALA A 182 -10.43 -48.17 21.47
C ALA A 182 -9.14 -47.74 22.22
N SER A 183 -8.19 -48.62 22.38
CA SER A 183 -6.87 -48.27 22.96
C SER A 183 -5.98 -47.48 22.04
N ARG A 184 -6.17 -47.63 20.71
CA ARG A 184 -5.38 -46.90 19.66
C ARG A 184 -5.92 -45.54 19.34
N LEU A 185 -7.16 -45.20 19.69
CA LEU A 185 -7.70 -43.83 19.49
C LEU A 185 -7.05 -42.82 20.45
N ASN A 186 -6.43 -43.26 21.54
CA ASN A 186 -5.68 -42.39 22.45
C ASN A 186 -4.20 -42.18 22.03
N GLU A 187 -3.69 -42.98 21.12
CA GLU A 187 -2.37 -42.86 20.52
C GLU A 187 -2.49 -42.55 19.02
N LEU A 188 -3.19 -41.45 18.72
CA LEU A 188 -3.07 -40.89 17.34
C LEU A 188 -1.60 -40.51 17.15
N PRO A 189 -0.89 -41.15 16.20
CA PRO A 189 0.50 -40.76 15.94
C PRO A 189 0.51 -39.28 15.61
N PRO A 190 1.54 -38.55 16.05
CA PRO A 190 1.67 -37.13 15.69
C PRO A 190 1.44 -36.96 14.20
N THR A 191 0.47 -36.13 13.85
CA THR A 191 0.09 -35.92 12.45
C THR A 191 1.22 -35.17 11.76
N ARG A 192 2.04 -35.88 11.04
CA ARG A 192 3.13 -35.32 10.25
C ARG A 192 2.61 -34.91 8.89
N LEU A 193 3.10 -33.76 8.44
CA LEU A 193 2.79 -33.21 7.13
C LEU A 193 4.06 -33.12 6.28
N ASN A 194 3.89 -33.47 5.02
CA ASN A 194 4.78 -33.05 3.96
C ASN A 194 4.23 -31.74 3.39
N PHE A 195 5.06 -30.72 3.28
CA PHE A 195 4.68 -29.51 2.56
C PHE A 195 5.64 -29.25 1.40
N TYR A 196 5.09 -28.66 0.38
CA TYR A 196 5.79 -28.12 -0.77
C TYR A 196 5.24 -26.75 -1.08
N GLY A 197 6.10 -25.75 -1.19
CA GLY A 197 5.68 -24.38 -1.43
C GLY A 197 6.65 -23.60 -2.29
N ALA A 198 6.12 -22.61 -3.00
CA ALA A 198 6.88 -21.61 -3.71
C ALA A 198 6.67 -20.25 -3.02
N LEU A 199 7.74 -19.74 -2.44
CA LEU A 199 7.80 -18.42 -1.83
C LEU A 199 8.22 -17.40 -2.87
N ARG A 200 7.52 -16.26 -2.90
CA ARG A 200 7.83 -15.15 -3.80
C ARG A 200 8.03 -13.86 -3.00
N VAL A 201 9.06 -13.13 -3.36
CA VAL A 201 9.32 -11.77 -2.90
C VAL A 201 9.28 -10.83 -4.11
N ILE A 202 8.74 -9.63 -3.89
CA ILE A 202 8.75 -8.57 -4.90
C ILE A 202 9.96 -7.70 -4.67
N VAL A 203 10.65 -7.38 -5.75
CA VAL A 203 11.87 -6.57 -5.78
C VAL A 203 11.63 -5.34 -6.62
N TYR A 204 11.95 -4.20 -6.06
CA TYR A 204 11.93 -2.92 -6.75
C TYR A 204 13.30 -2.62 -7.34
N ASP A 205 13.35 -2.34 -8.64
CA ASP A 205 14.56 -2.06 -9.42
C ASP A 205 14.49 -0.66 -10.08
N GLY A 206 13.53 0.15 -9.66
CA GLY A 206 13.36 1.51 -10.18
C GLY A 206 14.25 2.54 -9.47
N PRO A 207 14.24 3.80 -9.95
CA PRO A 207 14.97 4.89 -9.32
C PRO A 207 14.38 5.20 -7.94
N LEU A 208 15.22 5.19 -6.91
CA LEU A 208 14.81 5.54 -5.55
C LEU A 208 14.60 7.06 -5.45
N SER A 209 13.44 7.49 -5.00
CA SER A 209 13.23 8.88 -4.63
C SER A 209 14.06 9.23 -3.38
N ALA A 210 14.45 10.51 -3.24
CA ALA A 210 15.19 10.99 -2.07
C ALA A 210 14.46 10.67 -0.75
N LYS A 211 13.13 10.65 -0.77
CA LYS A 211 12.30 10.29 0.39
C LYS A 211 12.36 8.80 0.72
N GLN A 212 12.47 7.93 -0.27
CA GLN A 212 12.64 6.49 -0.09
C GLN A 212 14.03 6.14 0.42
N LEU A 213 15.05 6.91 0.03
CA LEU A 213 16.42 6.78 0.57
C LEU A 213 16.53 7.19 2.04
N GLN A 214 15.67 8.13 2.49
CA GLN A 214 15.65 8.59 3.90
C GLN A 214 14.88 7.64 4.83
N LEU A 215 14.03 6.77 4.31
CA LEU A 215 13.42 5.71 5.10
C LEU A 215 14.55 4.81 5.61
N LYS A 216 14.73 4.78 6.93
CA LYS A 216 15.74 3.96 7.61
C LYS A 216 15.40 2.49 7.37
N ARG A 217 15.82 1.97 6.23
CA ARG A 217 15.59 0.57 5.86
C ARG A 217 16.47 -0.30 6.74
N PRO A 218 15.94 -1.36 7.32
CA PRO A 218 16.78 -2.32 8.00
C PRO A 218 17.82 -2.83 7.01
N ASN A 219 19.10 -2.73 7.38
CA ASN A 219 20.18 -3.29 6.59
C ASN A 219 20.14 -4.82 6.72
N TRP A 220 19.42 -5.46 5.83
CA TRP A 220 19.21 -6.91 5.84
C TRP A 220 20.52 -7.69 5.80
N ARG A 221 21.55 -7.16 5.10
CA ARG A 221 22.87 -7.76 5.10
C ARG A 221 23.47 -7.77 6.49
N GLU A 222 23.32 -6.67 7.20
CA GLU A 222 23.85 -6.52 8.55
C GLU A 222 23.06 -7.35 9.56
N ALA A 223 21.72 -7.36 9.45
CA ALA A 223 20.87 -8.20 10.29
C ALA A 223 21.18 -9.69 10.10
N VAL A 224 21.30 -10.17 8.86
CA VAL A 224 21.66 -11.56 8.55
C VAL A 224 23.10 -11.87 9.00
N ARG A 225 24.03 -10.92 8.85
CA ARG A 225 25.43 -11.09 9.26
C ARG A 225 25.59 -11.15 10.77
N LEU A 226 24.90 -10.26 11.51
CA LEU A 226 24.90 -10.25 12.95
C LEU A 226 24.30 -11.55 13.51
N GLN A 227 23.17 -12.00 12.96
CA GLN A 227 22.57 -13.27 13.35
C GLN A 227 23.42 -14.49 13.01
N ALA A 228 24.19 -14.43 11.91
CA ALA A 228 25.15 -15.47 11.59
C ALA A 228 26.37 -15.47 12.51
N GLN A 229 26.78 -14.30 13.04
CA GLN A 229 27.85 -14.18 14.02
C GLN A 229 27.42 -14.71 15.40
N GLU A 230 26.19 -14.40 15.85
CA GLU A 230 25.64 -14.93 17.12
C GLU A 230 25.55 -16.46 17.13
N ARG A 231 25.44 -17.09 15.96
CA ARG A 231 25.37 -18.54 15.83
C ARG A 231 26.68 -19.25 15.59
N ARG A 232 27.81 -18.53 15.50
CA ARG A 232 29.09 -19.23 15.51
C ARG A 232 29.22 -19.91 16.87
N PRO A 233 29.11 -21.25 16.95
CA PRO A 233 29.36 -21.91 18.22
C PRO A 233 30.75 -21.46 18.66
N LEU A 234 30.90 -21.24 19.94
CA LEU A 234 32.15 -20.93 20.64
C LEU A 234 33.24 -22.04 20.43
N ARG A 235 33.37 -22.50 19.18
CA ARG A 235 34.22 -23.64 18.82
C ARG A 235 35.69 -23.32 18.94
N ASN A 236 36.06 -22.02 19.11
CA ASN A 236 37.43 -21.57 19.21
C ASN A 236 37.68 -20.73 20.48
N VAL A 237 36.83 -20.82 21.50
CA VAL A 237 37.18 -20.25 22.79
C VAL A 237 38.19 -21.20 23.43
N PRO A 238 39.43 -20.75 23.73
CA PRO A 238 40.42 -21.55 24.43
C PRO A 238 39.81 -22.13 25.71
N THR A 239 40.11 -23.38 26.01
CA THR A 239 39.51 -24.15 27.11
C THR A 239 39.52 -23.41 28.44
N ALA A 240 40.50 -22.52 28.67
CA ALA A 240 40.62 -21.66 29.84
C ALA A 240 39.42 -20.66 29.98
N GLN A 241 39.00 -20.00 28.90
CA GLN A 241 37.85 -19.09 28.94
C GLN A 241 36.49 -19.77 29.10
N LYS A 242 36.40 -21.07 28.74
CA LYS A 242 35.18 -21.87 28.97
C LYS A 242 34.98 -22.21 30.45
N GLN A 243 36.01 -22.24 31.24
CA GLN A 243 35.89 -22.50 32.66
C GLN A 243 35.48 -21.24 33.43
N GLU A 244 36.05 -20.05 33.15
CA GLU A 244 35.62 -18.79 33.75
C GLU A 244 34.13 -18.45 33.48
N LEU A 245 33.65 -18.68 32.26
CA LEU A 245 32.21 -18.47 31.90
C LEU A 245 31.26 -19.43 32.57
N LYS A 246 31.71 -20.59 33.02
CA LYS A 246 30.92 -21.55 33.78
C LYS A 246 30.88 -21.22 35.26
N GLU A 247 31.94 -20.64 35.81
CA GLU A 247 32.02 -20.22 37.20
C GLU A 247 31.20 -18.94 37.45
N GLU A 248 31.19 -18.02 36.48
CA GLU A 248 30.39 -16.78 36.54
C GLU A 248 28.87 -17.04 36.46
N LYS A 249 28.42 -18.16 35.85
CA LYS A 249 27.01 -18.55 35.79
C LYS A 249 26.55 -19.43 36.96
N ALA A 250 27.46 -19.79 37.85
CA ALA A 250 27.18 -20.64 39.02
C ALA A 250 27.14 -19.84 40.35
N GLN A 251 27.41 -18.53 40.30
CA GLN A 251 27.17 -17.56 41.38
C GLN A 251 25.88 -16.79 41.11
#